data_29828e2ce33a70e936726b1d610133da
#
_entry.id   29828e2ce33a70e936726b1d610133da
#
_cell.length_a   1.000
_cell.length_b   1.000
_cell.length_c   1.000
_cell.angle_alpha   90.00
_cell.angle_beta   90.00
_cell.angle_gamma   90.00
#
_symmetry.space_group_name_H-M   'P 1'
#
loop_
_entity.id
_entity.type
_entity.pdbx_description
1 polymer ?
#
loop_
_entity_poly.entity_id
_entity_poly.type
_entity_poly.pdbx_seq_one_letter_code
_entity_poly.pdbx_strand_id
1 'polypeptide(L)'
;MRFSIPSLLTLLLFLSCEEALEYNPLDPDNNPDFVEPETVITVDNLEGTTLDTSTVTITFAGNDGVVEYAYKLSNGDWSAWSADTSATLNYIDDGDHVFSVKGRYIPGVEDETPATVNFSVDMVEGPGIRVYKLLTEMSVSAADSNGVSTDSTQHVSIYAEEVEGLVVAKFQVKYNASMLSLDTDAVSKGEMFLGVTDILFFTEEIGSGLLDVNLSVLGHDGISGTGELIRLPFIPKATGTSTIEILNAEYSNITPSSIPILGSANGLVVIQ
;
A
#
# COMPACT_ATOMS: atom_id res chain seq x y z
N MET A 1 -64.38 -42.79 -60.03
CA MET A 1 -63.14 -43.03 -59.29
C MET A 1 -63.04 -41.90 -58.30
N ARG A 2 -63.25 -42.16 -57.02
CA ARG A 2 -63.08 -41.21 -55.91
C ARG A 2 -61.90 -41.63 -55.11
N PHE A 3 -60.86 -40.80 -55.11
CA PHE A 3 -59.71 -40.96 -54.21
C PHE A 3 -59.97 -40.23 -52.91
N SER A 4 -60.00 -40.99 -51.85
CA SER A 4 -60.06 -40.49 -50.48
C SER A 4 -58.64 -40.17 -49.99
N ILE A 5 -58.45 -38.96 -49.53
CA ILE A 5 -57.22 -38.53 -48.94
C ILE A 5 -57.33 -38.78 -47.43
N PRO A 6 -56.43 -39.56 -46.82
CA PRO A 6 -56.43 -39.68 -45.36
C PRO A 6 -55.89 -38.41 -44.71
N SER A 7 -56.68 -37.88 -43.81
CA SER A 7 -56.27 -36.77 -42.93
C SER A 7 -55.12 -37.18 -42.03
N LEU A 8 -53.95 -36.56 -42.26
CA LEU A 8 -52.79 -36.73 -41.41
C LEU A 8 -52.99 -35.84 -40.15
N LEU A 9 -53.37 -36.47 -39.07
CA LEU A 9 -53.48 -35.86 -37.76
C LEU A 9 -52.06 -35.61 -37.24
N THR A 10 -51.61 -34.38 -37.36
CA THR A 10 -50.33 -33.95 -36.81
C THR A 10 -50.51 -33.81 -35.30
N LEU A 11 -50.01 -34.77 -34.54
CA LEU A 11 -49.88 -34.73 -33.10
C LEU A 11 -48.73 -33.81 -32.76
N LEU A 12 -49.06 -32.53 -32.43
CA LEU A 12 -48.11 -31.63 -31.81
C LEU A 12 -47.81 -32.11 -30.38
N LEU A 13 -46.70 -32.81 -30.21
CA LEU A 13 -46.09 -32.99 -28.91
C LEU A 13 -45.53 -31.67 -28.46
N PHE A 14 -46.28 -30.97 -27.62
CA PHE A 14 -45.69 -29.95 -26.76
C PHE A 14 -44.71 -30.66 -25.82
N LEU A 15 -43.45 -30.72 -26.17
CA LEU A 15 -42.40 -30.86 -25.21
C LEU A 15 -42.42 -29.58 -24.35
N SER A 16 -43.22 -29.63 -23.30
CA SER A 16 -43.02 -28.77 -22.15
C SER A 16 -41.61 -29.12 -21.66
N CYS A 17 -40.63 -28.29 -22.00
CA CYS A 17 -39.51 -28.17 -21.16
C CYS A 17 -40.07 -27.64 -19.85
N GLU A 18 -40.42 -28.45 -18.90
CA GLU A 18 -40.33 -28.04 -17.51
C GLU A 18 -38.87 -27.65 -17.35
N GLU A 19 -38.61 -26.36 -17.35
CA GLU A 19 -37.38 -25.88 -16.71
C GLU A 19 -37.46 -26.47 -15.30
N ALA A 20 -36.66 -27.50 -15.04
CA ALA A 20 -36.34 -27.85 -13.70
C ALA A 20 -35.86 -26.52 -13.09
N LEU A 21 -36.60 -25.99 -12.14
CA LEU A 21 -36.12 -24.90 -11.31
C LEU A 21 -34.82 -25.43 -10.77
N GLU A 22 -33.72 -25.00 -11.40
CA GLU A 22 -32.39 -25.36 -10.90
C GLU A 22 -32.34 -24.74 -9.52
N TYR A 23 -32.50 -25.60 -8.53
CA TYR A 23 -32.30 -25.26 -7.15
C TYR A 23 -30.84 -24.78 -7.04
N ASN A 24 -30.66 -23.48 -6.99
CA ASN A 24 -29.35 -22.89 -6.75
C ASN A 24 -29.09 -22.91 -5.24
N PRO A 25 -28.22 -23.77 -4.74
CA PRO A 25 -27.92 -23.83 -3.32
C PRO A 25 -27.31 -22.55 -2.77
N LEU A 26 -26.84 -21.66 -3.65
CA LEU A 26 -26.20 -20.38 -3.31
C LEU A 26 -27.15 -19.18 -3.43
N ASP A 27 -28.47 -19.42 -3.62
CA ASP A 27 -29.48 -18.37 -3.72
C ASP A 27 -30.21 -18.21 -2.37
N PRO A 28 -29.99 -17.08 -1.65
CA PRO A 28 -30.60 -16.86 -0.34
C PRO A 28 -32.12 -16.77 -0.39
N ASP A 29 -32.71 -16.37 -1.52
CA ASP A 29 -34.14 -16.15 -1.65
C ASP A 29 -34.92 -17.44 -1.89
N ASN A 30 -34.29 -18.47 -2.47
CA ASN A 30 -34.93 -19.69 -2.91
C ASN A 30 -34.42 -20.95 -2.21
N ASN A 31 -33.43 -20.87 -1.34
CA ASN A 31 -32.86 -21.99 -0.63
C ASN A 31 -33.13 -21.88 0.89
N PRO A 32 -33.98 -22.73 1.49
CA PRO A 32 -34.18 -22.73 2.94
C PRO A 32 -32.95 -23.23 3.74
N ASP A 33 -32.02 -23.92 3.08
CA ASP A 33 -30.77 -24.40 3.66
C ASP A 33 -29.58 -23.52 3.21
N PHE A 34 -29.84 -22.29 2.78
CA PHE A 34 -28.78 -21.36 2.37
C PHE A 34 -27.81 -21.13 3.52
N VAL A 35 -26.52 -21.24 3.20
CA VAL A 35 -25.43 -20.88 4.10
C VAL A 35 -24.76 -19.64 3.54
N GLU A 36 -24.63 -18.61 4.35
CA GLU A 36 -23.91 -17.39 3.95
C GLU A 36 -22.45 -17.69 3.62
N PRO A 37 -21.85 -16.93 2.69
CA PRO A 37 -20.41 -17.02 2.48
C PRO A 37 -19.71 -16.62 3.78
N GLU A 38 -18.74 -17.43 4.17
CA GLU A 38 -17.91 -17.20 5.36
C GLU A 38 -16.45 -17.35 4.95
N THR A 39 -15.62 -16.43 5.38
CA THR A 39 -14.19 -16.39 5.07
C THR A 39 -13.38 -16.56 6.34
N VAL A 40 -12.31 -17.31 6.27
CA VAL A 40 -11.36 -17.50 7.36
C VAL A 40 -9.94 -17.27 6.88
N ILE A 41 -9.12 -16.66 7.73
CA ILE A 41 -7.68 -16.52 7.51
C ILE A 41 -7.02 -17.80 8.00
N THR A 42 -6.18 -18.40 7.15
CA THR A 42 -5.58 -19.74 7.40
C THR A 42 -4.07 -19.66 7.66
N VAL A 43 -3.45 -18.47 7.59
CA VAL A 43 -2.05 -18.30 7.95
C VAL A 43 -1.86 -18.50 9.46
N ASP A 44 -0.86 -19.30 9.82
CA ASP A 44 -0.55 -19.57 11.23
C ASP A 44 0.24 -18.43 11.87
N ASN A 45 -0.03 -18.16 13.15
CA ASN A 45 0.76 -17.31 14.04
C ASN A 45 0.99 -15.84 13.57
N LEU A 46 0.11 -15.28 12.76
CA LEU A 46 0.23 -13.88 12.36
C LEU A 46 -0.44 -12.91 13.36
N GLU A 47 -1.54 -13.34 13.99
CA GLU A 47 -2.28 -12.50 14.95
C GLU A 47 -1.39 -12.03 16.11
N GLY A 48 -1.28 -10.70 16.26
CA GLY A 48 -0.48 -10.05 17.30
C GLY A 48 1.03 -10.19 17.14
N THR A 49 1.52 -10.62 15.98
CA THR A 49 2.96 -10.78 15.71
C THR A 49 3.55 -9.47 15.19
N THR A 50 4.79 -9.18 15.55
CA THR A 50 5.62 -8.13 14.93
C THR A 50 6.53 -8.79 13.90
N LEU A 51 6.47 -8.28 12.67
CA LEU A 51 7.28 -8.73 11.53
C LEU A 51 8.51 -7.83 11.39
N ASP A 52 9.65 -8.40 11.10
CA ASP A 52 10.92 -7.73 10.78
C ASP A 52 11.10 -7.50 9.26
N THR A 53 10.03 -7.59 8.51
CA THR A 53 10.01 -7.46 7.06
C THR A 53 8.77 -6.70 6.58
N SER A 54 8.93 -5.90 5.53
CA SER A 54 7.84 -5.18 4.88
C SER A 54 7.00 -6.04 3.93
N THR A 55 7.19 -7.37 3.95
CA THR A 55 6.47 -8.28 3.06
C THR A 55 5.86 -9.41 3.87
N VAL A 56 4.58 -9.69 3.62
CA VAL A 56 3.87 -10.83 4.22
C VAL A 56 2.94 -11.47 3.18
N THR A 57 2.85 -12.81 3.23
CA THR A 57 1.86 -13.56 2.47
C THR A 57 0.81 -14.10 3.43
N ILE A 58 -0.45 -13.75 3.19
CA ILE A 58 -1.59 -14.15 4.02
C ILE A 58 -2.45 -15.09 3.21
N THR A 59 -2.72 -16.27 3.75
CA THR A 59 -3.59 -17.27 3.14
C THR A 59 -4.97 -17.27 3.80
N PHE A 60 -5.98 -17.55 3.01
CA PHE A 60 -7.37 -17.54 3.45
C PHE A 60 -8.18 -18.58 2.67
N ALA A 61 -9.34 -18.94 3.20
CA ALA A 61 -10.27 -19.86 2.56
C ALA A 61 -11.71 -19.44 2.88
N GLY A 62 -12.64 -19.83 2.04
CA GLY A 62 -14.07 -19.70 2.29
C GLY A 62 -14.71 -21.05 2.52
N ASN A 63 -15.96 -21.04 3.01
CA ASN A 63 -16.81 -22.22 3.03
C ASN A 63 -17.17 -22.68 1.60
N ASP A 64 -17.85 -23.81 1.49
CA ASP A 64 -18.25 -24.38 0.20
C ASP A 64 -19.08 -23.36 -0.61
N GLY A 65 -18.65 -23.12 -1.86
CA GLY A 65 -19.29 -22.21 -2.79
C GLY A 65 -18.61 -20.83 -2.89
N VAL A 66 -17.75 -20.44 -1.96
CA VAL A 66 -16.92 -19.23 -2.11
C VAL A 66 -15.89 -19.46 -3.20
N VAL A 67 -15.86 -18.59 -4.18
CA VAL A 67 -15.03 -18.73 -5.39
C VAL A 67 -14.14 -17.54 -5.67
N GLU A 68 -14.43 -16.39 -5.07
CA GLU A 68 -13.62 -15.17 -5.23
C GLU A 68 -13.47 -14.46 -3.89
N TYR A 69 -12.36 -13.76 -3.75
CA TYR A 69 -11.98 -13.03 -2.55
C TYR A 69 -11.56 -11.60 -2.90
N ALA A 70 -11.84 -10.69 -1.99
CA ALA A 70 -11.28 -9.34 -1.98
C ALA A 70 -10.67 -9.06 -0.61
N TYR A 71 -9.56 -8.35 -0.58
CA TYR A 71 -8.86 -8.03 0.65
C TYR A 71 -8.44 -6.56 0.69
N LYS A 72 -8.11 -6.09 1.88
CA LYS A 72 -7.53 -4.77 2.09
C LYS A 72 -6.58 -4.77 3.29
N LEU A 73 -5.67 -3.80 3.32
CA LEU A 73 -4.80 -3.52 4.45
C LEU A 73 -5.23 -2.22 5.13
N SER A 74 -5.50 -2.28 6.41
CA SER A 74 -5.87 -1.14 7.27
C SER A 74 -7.03 -0.32 6.66
N ASN A 75 -6.86 0.97 6.48
CA ASN A 75 -7.86 1.88 5.92
C ASN A 75 -7.82 1.98 4.38
N GLY A 76 -7.05 1.11 3.71
CA GLY A 76 -6.99 1.06 2.25
C GLY A 76 -8.30 0.59 1.61
N ASP A 77 -8.36 0.70 0.30
CA ASP A 77 -9.48 0.22 -0.51
C ASP A 77 -9.44 -1.30 -0.65
N TRP A 78 -10.62 -1.90 -0.91
CA TRP A 78 -10.71 -3.31 -1.25
C TRP A 78 -10.05 -3.58 -2.59
N SER A 79 -9.29 -4.67 -2.66
CA SER A 79 -8.74 -5.17 -3.94
C SER A 79 -9.85 -5.51 -4.94
N ALA A 80 -9.49 -5.69 -6.20
CA ALA A 80 -10.36 -6.37 -7.14
C ALA A 80 -10.62 -7.81 -6.66
N TRP A 81 -11.79 -8.36 -7.00
CA TRP A 81 -12.12 -9.75 -6.74
C TRP A 81 -11.22 -10.69 -7.54
N SER A 82 -10.69 -11.72 -6.89
CA SER A 82 -9.84 -12.75 -7.49
C SER A 82 -10.18 -14.12 -6.91
N ALA A 83 -9.93 -15.18 -7.67
CA ALA A 83 -10.02 -16.57 -7.20
C ALA A 83 -8.79 -17.00 -6.38
N ASP A 84 -7.81 -16.14 -6.20
CA ASP A 84 -6.63 -16.44 -5.40
C ASP A 84 -7.01 -16.60 -3.92
N THR A 85 -6.44 -17.62 -3.28
CA THR A 85 -6.61 -17.91 -1.85
C THR A 85 -5.46 -17.40 -0.99
N SER A 86 -4.67 -16.50 -1.54
CA SER A 86 -3.57 -15.83 -0.84
C SER A 86 -3.35 -14.41 -1.37
N ALA A 87 -2.88 -13.53 -0.50
CA ALA A 87 -2.45 -12.20 -0.82
C ALA A 87 -1.01 -12.00 -0.36
N THR A 88 -0.13 -11.55 -1.26
CA THR A 88 1.21 -11.10 -0.90
C THR A 88 1.23 -9.59 -0.87
N LEU A 89 1.43 -9.04 0.32
CA LEU A 89 1.56 -7.61 0.56
C LEU A 89 3.04 -7.27 0.60
N ASN A 90 3.42 -6.20 -0.09
CA ASN A 90 4.81 -5.72 -0.15
C ASN A 90 4.85 -4.24 0.23
N TYR A 91 5.99 -3.78 0.69
CA TYR A 91 6.21 -2.38 1.09
C TYR A 91 5.24 -1.93 2.20
N ILE A 92 5.01 -2.81 3.17
CA ILE A 92 4.22 -2.47 4.35
C ILE A 92 5.09 -1.57 5.23
N ASP A 93 4.58 -0.40 5.57
CA ASP A 93 5.28 0.53 6.47
C ASP A 93 5.36 -0.02 7.90
N ASP A 94 6.33 0.45 8.68
CA ASP A 94 6.41 0.15 10.10
C ASP A 94 5.18 0.69 10.84
N GLY A 95 4.68 -0.09 11.79
CA GLY A 95 3.49 0.22 12.59
C GLY A 95 2.47 -0.91 12.64
N ASP A 96 1.29 -0.60 13.19
CA ASP A 96 0.20 -1.55 13.36
C ASP A 96 -0.69 -1.63 12.12
N HIS A 97 -1.02 -2.85 11.73
CA HIS A 97 -1.82 -3.15 10.55
C HIS A 97 -2.97 -4.11 10.86
N VAL A 98 -4.05 -3.94 10.13
CA VAL A 98 -5.19 -4.85 10.10
C VAL A 98 -5.39 -5.33 8.67
N PHE A 99 -5.18 -6.60 8.42
CA PHE A 99 -5.59 -7.20 7.15
C PHE A 99 -7.03 -7.68 7.25
N SER A 100 -7.83 -7.40 6.23
CA SER A 100 -9.22 -7.85 6.14
C SER A 100 -9.44 -8.55 4.81
N VAL A 101 -10.18 -9.65 4.83
CA VAL A 101 -10.53 -10.41 3.62
C VAL A 101 -11.98 -10.87 3.70
N LYS A 102 -12.68 -10.82 2.57
CA LYS A 102 -14.03 -11.34 2.40
C LYS A 102 -14.16 -12.15 1.13
N GLY A 103 -14.98 -13.17 1.16
CA GLY A 103 -15.29 -14.00 0.03
C GLY A 103 -16.67 -13.72 -0.57
N ARG A 104 -16.95 -14.28 -1.72
CA ARG A 104 -18.29 -14.26 -2.33
C ARG A 104 -18.61 -15.50 -3.12
N TYR A 105 -19.89 -15.77 -3.24
CA TYR A 105 -20.44 -16.71 -4.22
C TYR A 105 -20.61 -16.03 -5.58
N ILE A 106 -20.69 -16.80 -6.64
CA ILE A 106 -21.28 -16.36 -7.89
C ILE A 106 -22.80 -16.66 -7.83
N PRO A 107 -23.69 -15.66 -7.95
CA PRO A 107 -23.58 -14.40 -8.66
C PRO A 107 -23.35 -13.12 -7.81
N GLY A 108 -22.75 -13.19 -6.65
CA GLY A 108 -22.35 -11.95 -5.98
C GLY A 108 -22.88 -11.76 -4.57
N VAL A 109 -23.30 -12.85 -3.91
CA VAL A 109 -23.54 -12.82 -2.46
C VAL A 109 -22.21 -12.76 -1.75
N GLU A 110 -21.98 -11.70 -0.99
CA GLU A 110 -20.71 -11.43 -0.32
C GLU A 110 -20.78 -11.81 1.16
N ASP A 111 -19.64 -12.17 1.73
CA ASP A 111 -19.46 -12.28 3.17
C ASP A 111 -19.59 -10.89 3.81
N GLU A 112 -20.60 -10.70 4.67
CA GLU A 112 -20.86 -9.44 5.36
C GLU A 112 -19.98 -9.25 6.61
N THR A 113 -19.27 -10.30 7.02
CA THR A 113 -18.41 -10.35 8.21
C THR A 113 -16.95 -10.68 7.86
N PRO A 114 -16.23 -9.78 7.18
CA PRO A 114 -14.87 -10.04 6.73
C PRO A 114 -13.96 -10.59 7.82
N ALA A 115 -13.19 -11.62 7.52
CA ALA A 115 -12.17 -12.12 8.43
C ALA A 115 -11.04 -11.10 8.56
N THR A 116 -10.51 -10.93 9.78
CA THR A 116 -9.45 -9.97 10.07
C THR A 116 -8.30 -10.61 10.83
N VAL A 117 -7.09 -10.09 10.63
CA VAL A 117 -5.90 -10.41 11.42
C VAL A 117 -5.12 -9.13 11.69
N ASN A 118 -4.65 -8.96 12.94
CA ASN A 118 -3.85 -7.82 13.36
C ASN A 118 -2.39 -8.25 13.45
N PHE A 119 -1.48 -7.41 12.96
CA PHE A 119 -0.04 -7.61 13.09
C PHE A 119 0.66 -6.25 13.04
N SER A 120 1.92 -6.21 13.47
CA SER A 120 2.77 -5.03 13.38
C SER A 120 3.95 -5.30 12.47
N VAL A 121 4.51 -4.26 11.90
CA VAL A 121 5.78 -4.28 11.18
C VAL A 121 6.77 -3.38 11.91
N ASP A 122 7.97 -3.87 12.15
CA ASP A 122 9.13 -3.17 12.71
C ASP A 122 10.37 -3.66 11.94
N MET A 123 10.49 -3.14 10.72
CA MET A 123 11.53 -3.58 9.77
C MET A 123 12.81 -2.78 9.95
N VAL A 124 12.73 -1.54 10.42
CA VAL A 124 13.87 -0.66 10.57
C VAL A 124 14.24 -0.53 12.05
N GLU A 125 15.15 -1.38 12.49
CA GLU A 125 15.69 -1.32 13.85
C GLU A 125 16.32 0.06 14.11
N GLY A 126 15.92 0.70 15.19
CA GLY A 126 16.42 2.01 15.56
C GLY A 126 17.68 1.96 16.49
N PRO A 127 18.49 3.00 16.48
CA PRO A 127 18.38 4.21 15.65
C PRO A 127 18.47 3.93 14.15
N GLY A 128 17.51 4.41 13.38
CA GLY A 128 17.38 4.09 11.96
C GLY A 128 17.01 5.27 11.08
N ILE A 129 16.99 5.05 9.77
CA ILE A 129 16.53 6.02 8.78
C ILE A 129 15.77 5.32 7.66
N ARG A 130 14.61 5.86 7.28
CA ARG A 130 13.80 5.26 6.22
C ARG A 130 13.06 6.27 5.36
N VAL A 131 12.69 5.81 4.19
CA VAL A 131 11.67 6.46 3.37
C VAL A 131 10.28 6.16 3.95
N TYR A 132 9.41 7.13 3.99
CA TYR A 132 8.00 6.99 4.39
C TYR A 132 7.09 7.73 3.38
N LYS A 133 6.10 7.08 2.76
CA LYS A 133 5.80 5.63 2.83
C LYS A 133 6.80 4.84 2.01
N LEU A 134 6.97 3.55 2.32
CA LEU A 134 7.82 2.65 1.54
C LEU A 134 7.32 2.50 0.10
N LEU A 135 6.00 2.56 -0.11
CA LEU A 135 5.37 2.63 -1.43
C LEU A 135 4.58 3.94 -1.55
N THR A 136 4.96 4.76 -2.50
CA THR A 136 4.25 6.00 -2.83
C THR A 136 3.73 5.91 -4.27
N GLU A 137 2.44 6.12 -4.47
CA GLU A 137 1.84 6.23 -5.79
C GLU A 137 1.73 7.69 -6.19
N MET A 138 2.16 8.01 -7.40
CA MET A 138 2.10 9.34 -7.98
C MET A 138 1.46 9.29 -9.36
N SER A 139 0.85 10.38 -9.78
CA SER A 139 0.28 10.49 -11.13
C SER A 139 0.98 11.60 -11.91
N VAL A 140 1.26 11.33 -13.18
CA VAL A 140 1.70 12.38 -14.10
C VAL A 140 0.50 13.27 -14.37
N SER A 141 0.56 14.53 -13.93
CA SER A 141 -0.48 15.50 -14.25
C SER A 141 -0.47 15.80 -15.75
N ALA A 142 -1.66 15.84 -16.34
CA ALA A 142 -1.80 16.40 -17.68
C ALA A 142 -1.33 17.86 -17.65
N ALA A 143 -0.36 18.22 -18.51
CA ALA A 143 0.02 19.60 -18.67
C ALA A 143 -1.19 20.41 -19.13
N ASP A 144 -1.34 21.63 -18.62
CA ASP A 144 -2.31 22.60 -19.15
C ASP A 144 -2.00 22.94 -20.62
N SER A 145 -2.86 23.73 -21.26
CA SER A 145 -2.67 24.17 -22.66
C SER A 145 -1.39 24.98 -22.89
N ASN A 146 -0.68 25.37 -21.81
CA ASN A 146 0.57 26.11 -21.86
C ASN A 146 1.79 25.24 -21.52
N GLY A 147 1.58 23.92 -21.31
CA GLY A 147 2.65 22.99 -20.95
C GLY A 147 3.09 23.08 -19.50
N VAL A 148 2.35 23.79 -18.65
CA VAL A 148 2.60 23.88 -17.22
C VAL A 148 1.78 22.75 -16.54
N SER A 149 2.46 21.87 -15.83
CA SER A 149 1.80 20.89 -14.96
C SER A 149 1.03 21.67 -13.88
N THR A 150 -0.29 21.61 -13.93
CA THR A 150 -1.16 22.39 -13.03
C THR A 150 -1.41 21.67 -11.73
N ASP A 151 -0.77 20.56 -11.46
CA ASP A 151 -0.94 19.99 -10.13
C ASP A 151 0.10 18.99 -9.67
N SER A 152 0.09 19.03 -8.44
CA SER A 152 0.44 18.23 -7.30
C SER A 152 1.90 17.82 -7.26
N THR A 153 2.64 18.69 -6.66
CA THR A 153 3.81 18.30 -5.91
C THR A 153 3.38 17.22 -4.91
N GLN A 154 3.65 15.99 -5.25
CA GLN A 154 3.47 14.88 -4.34
C GLN A 154 4.78 14.72 -3.58
N HIS A 155 4.73 14.32 -2.33
CA HIS A 155 5.93 14.31 -1.51
C HIS A 155 6.27 12.90 -1.04
N VAL A 156 7.56 12.69 -0.84
CA VAL A 156 8.15 11.56 -0.12
C VAL A 156 8.82 12.13 1.12
N SER A 157 8.65 11.47 2.24
CA SER A 157 9.25 11.87 3.50
C SER A 157 10.39 10.93 3.88
N ILE A 158 11.42 11.48 4.55
CA ILE A 158 12.48 10.70 5.19
C ILE A 158 12.30 10.79 6.69
N TYR A 159 12.25 9.65 7.34
CA TYR A 159 12.03 9.52 8.78
C TYR A 159 13.29 9.05 9.48
N ALA A 160 13.50 9.55 10.69
CA ALA A 160 14.36 8.90 11.67
C ALA A 160 13.51 7.92 12.50
N GLU A 161 14.09 6.78 12.83
CA GLU A 161 13.50 5.77 13.70
C GLU A 161 14.25 5.69 15.01
N GLU A 162 13.51 5.80 16.13
CA GLU A 162 13.96 5.56 17.51
C GLU A 162 15.29 6.23 17.86
N VAL A 163 15.52 7.44 17.37
CA VAL A 163 16.74 8.19 17.70
C VAL A 163 16.65 8.75 19.11
N GLU A 164 17.81 8.89 19.76
CA GLU A 164 17.93 9.53 21.06
C GLU A 164 18.99 10.63 21.02
N GLY A 165 18.59 11.87 21.37
CA GLY A 165 19.47 13.02 21.43
C GLY A 165 20.10 13.38 20.07
N LEU A 166 19.40 13.24 18.97
CA LEU A 166 19.85 13.56 17.63
C LEU A 166 20.06 15.07 17.48
N VAL A 167 21.29 15.50 17.26
CA VAL A 167 21.66 16.89 17.00
C VAL A 167 22.02 17.12 15.54
N VAL A 168 22.68 16.15 14.89
CA VAL A 168 23.06 16.25 13.49
C VAL A 168 22.55 15.03 12.73
N ALA A 169 21.88 15.28 11.61
CA ALA A 169 21.56 14.29 10.60
C ALA A 169 22.14 14.74 9.25
N LYS A 170 22.94 13.87 8.64
CA LYS A 170 23.45 14.03 7.28
C LYS A 170 23.15 12.78 6.49
N PHE A 171 22.66 12.95 5.29
CA PHE A 171 22.39 11.83 4.38
C PHE A 171 22.22 12.37 2.96
N GLN A 172 22.25 11.45 2.01
CA GLN A 172 21.94 11.73 0.62
C GLN A 172 20.68 10.98 0.21
N VAL A 173 19.90 11.59 -0.66
CA VAL A 173 18.72 10.97 -1.27
C VAL A 173 18.93 10.89 -2.76
N LYS A 174 18.91 9.67 -3.29
CA LYS A 174 19.02 9.40 -4.72
C LYS A 174 17.69 8.97 -5.29
N TYR A 175 17.36 9.51 -6.46
CA TYR A 175 16.13 9.21 -7.20
C TYR A 175 16.39 9.22 -8.72
N ASN A 176 15.44 8.68 -9.49
CA ASN A 176 15.55 8.68 -10.95
C ASN A 176 15.10 10.03 -11.53
N ALA A 177 16.05 10.89 -11.87
CA ALA A 177 15.77 12.21 -12.43
C ALA A 177 15.12 12.20 -13.82
N SER A 178 15.06 11.07 -14.51
CA SER A 178 14.28 10.94 -15.74
C SER A 178 12.77 10.74 -15.47
N MET A 179 12.42 10.25 -14.29
CA MET A 179 11.07 9.94 -13.86
C MET A 179 10.47 11.01 -12.94
N LEU A 180 11.31 11.63 -12.11
CA LEU A 180 10.93 12.59 -11.07
C LEU A 180 11.76 13.88 -11.21
N SER A 181 11.17 15.01 -10.87
CA SER A 181 11.87 16.28 -10.65
C SER A 181 11.63 16.70 -9.21
N LEU A 182 12.70 16.99 -8.48
CA LEU A 182 12.59 17.55 -7.13
C LEU A 182 12.35 19.07 -7.24
N ASP A 183 11.35 19.57 -6.51
CA ASP A 183 11.19 21.01 -6.27
C ASP A 183 12.06 21.40 -5.07
N THR A 184 13.31 21.76 -5.35
CA THR A 184 14.32 22.07 -4.32
C THR A 184 13.93 23.25 -3.44
N ASP A 185 13.16 24.20 -3.96
CA ASP A 185 12.72 25.39 -3.22
C ASP A 185 11.61 25.05 -2.21
N ALA A 186 10.88 23.98 -2.45
CA ALA A 186 9.80 23.51 -1.59
C ALA A 186 10.21 22.37 -0.63
N VAL A 187 11.47 21.92 -0.67
CA VAL A 187 12.00 20.97 0.33
C VAL A 187 11.91 21.59 1.72
N SER A 188 11.34 20.87 2.66
CA SER A 188 11.07 21.38 4.00
C SER A 188 11.51 20.42 5.10
N LYS A 189 11.75 21.01 6.27
CA LYS A 189 11.96 20.22 7.52
C LYS A 189 10.69 19.49 7.87
N GLY A 190 10.86 18.28 8.38
CA GLY A 190 9.77 17.45 8.84
C GLY A 190 9.21 17.85 10.20
N GLU A 191 8.15 17.16 10.59
CA GLU A 191 7.39 17.45 11.81
C GLU A 191 8.18 17.13 13.09
N MET A 192 9.22 16.31 13.03
CA MET A 192 10.11 16.02 14.16
C MET A 192 10.73 17.29 14.76
N PHE A 193 10.80 18.37 14.00
CA PHE A 193 11.36 19.66 14.41
C PHE A 193 10.32 20.68 14.84
N LEU A 194 9.07 20.29 15.05
CA LEU A 194 8.03 21.20 15.53
C LEU A 194 8.39 21.74 16.92
N GLY A 195 8.39 23.06 17.05
CA GLY A 195 8.76 23.73 18.31
C GLY A 195 10.27 23.94 18.52
N VAL A 196 11.12 23.42 17.64
CA VAL A 196 12.56 23.68 17.66
C VAL A 196 12.87 24.92 16.82
N THR A 197 13.49 25.94 17.43
CA THR A 197 13.70 27.25 16.78
C THR A 197 15.03 27.38 16.05
N ASP A 198 16.07 26.78 16.59
CA ASP A 198 17.44 26.97 16.10
C ASP A 198 17.89 25.73 15.33
N ILE A 199 17.53 25.68 14.05
CA ILE A 199 17.85 24.58 13.15
C ILE A 199 18.61 25.11 11.95
N LEU A 200 19.81 24.56 11.70
CA LEU A 200 20.50 24.69 10.42
C LEU A 200 19.97 23.60 9.50
N PHE A 201 19.43 24.01 8.37
CA PHE A 201 18.89 23.09 7.36
C PHE A 201 19.41 23.51 5.98
N PHE A 202 20.18 22.64 5.37
CA PHE A 202 20.75 22.84 4.05
C PHE A 202 20.47 21.62 3.17
N THR A 203 20.02 21.89 1.97
CA THR A 203 19.88 20.89 0.92
C THR A 203 20.52 21.39 -0.35
N GLU A 204 21.21 20.51 -1.07
CA GLU A 204 21.87 20.83 -2.32
C GLU A 204 21.73 19.64 -3.29
N GLU A 205 21.23 19.87 -4.48
CA GLU A 205 21.26 18.85 -5.54
C GLU A 205 22.68 18.83 -6.16
N ILE A 206 23.48 17.86 -5.74
CA ILE A 206 24.89 17.72 -6.12
C ILE A 206 25.10 16.96 -7.45
N GLY A 207 24.03 16.52 -8.06
CA GLY A 207 24.00 15.83 -9.36
C GLY A 207 22.57 15.50 -9.75
N SER A 208 22.35 15.15 -10.99
CA SER A 208 21.00 14.80 -11.46
C SER A 208 20.43 13.62 -10.66
N GLY A 209 19.42 13.89 -9.82
CA GLY A 209 18.78 12.91 -8.97
C GLY A 209 19.57 12.52 -7.71
N LEU A 210 20.45 13.39 -7.22
CA LEU A 210 21.16 13.20 -5.97
C LEU A 210 21.12 14.46 -5.12
N LEU A 211 20.37 14.42 -4.04
CA LEU A 211 20.23 15.49 -3.06
C LEU A 211 21.11 15.23 -1.84
N ASP A 212 21.92 16.19 -1.45
CA ASP A 212 22.65 16.21 -0.18
C ASP A 212 21.81 16.92 0.87
N VAL A 213 21.70 16.34 2.07
CA VAL A 213 20.86 16.87 3.17
C VAL A 213 21.70 17.01 4.42
N ASN A 214 21.67 18.18 5.01
CA ASN A 214 22.37 18.49 6.25
C ASN A 214 21.40 19.19 7.22
N LEU A 215 21.14 18.55 8.35
CA LEU A 215 20.29 19.04 9.43
C LEU A 215 21.14 19.17 10.71
N SER A 216 21.00 20.26 11.43
CA SER A 216 21.61 20.41 12.75
C SER A 216 20.72 21.24 13.68
N VAL A 217 20.48 20.71 14.87
CA VAL A 217 19.76 21.38 15.96
C VAL A 217 20.78 22.11 16.82
N LEU A 218 20.60 23.42 16.99
CA LEU A 218 21.53 24.26 17.74
C LEU A 218 20.99 24.59 19.12
N GLY A 219 21.87 24.56 20.13
CA GLY A 219 21.53 25.02 21.47
C GLY A 219 20.54 24.13 22.26
N HIS A 220 20.32 22.91 21.83
CA HIS A 220 19.42 21.95 22.43
C HIS A 220 20.14 20.61 22.73
N ASP A 221 19.57 19.82 23.65
CA ASP A 221 20.08 18.48 23.96
C ASP A 221 19.85 17.43 22.84
N GLY A 222 19.27 17.87 21.71
CA GLY A 222 18.89 17.06 20.60
C GLY A 222 17.39 16.66 20.63
N ILE A 223 16.98 15.98 19.58
CA ILE A 223 15.61 15.47 19.44
C ILE A 223 15.61 13.94 19.58
N SER A 224 14.52 13.38 20.05
CA SER A 224 14.40 11.94 20.29
C SER A 224 13.06 11.42 19.79
N GLY A 225 13.01 10.12 19.46
CA GLY A 225 11.84 9.42 19.00
C GLY A 225 11.89 9.08 17.51
N THR A 226 10.74 8.72 16.99
CA THR A 226 10.51 8.45 15.56
C THR A 226 9.77 9.63 14.94
N GLY A 227 10.20 10.06 13.73
CA GLY A 227 9.49 11.15 13.05
C GLY A 227 10.14 11.62 11.75
N GLU A 228 9.39 12.47 11.05
CA GLU A 228 9.80 13.04 9.77
C GLU A 228 10.97 14.01 9.93
N LEU A 229 12.09 13.70 9.27
CA LEU A 229 13.25 14.59 9.19
C LEU A 229 13.08 15.65 8.09
N ILE A 230 12.69 15.20 6.91
CA ILE A 230 12.47 16.07 5.75
C ILE A 230 11.30 15.59 4.90
N ARG A 231 10.73 16.54 4.17
CA ARG A 231 9.72 16.33 3.14
C ARG A 231 10.26 16.76 1.79
N LEU A 232 10.21 15.84 0.83
CA LEU A 232 10.73 15.98 -0.52
C LEU A 232 9.58 16.08 -1.51
N PRO A 233 9.29 17.28 -2.04
CA PRO A 233 8.25 17.46 -3.03
C PRO A 233 8.75 17.05 -4.43
N PHE A 234 8.11 16.08 -5.04
CA PHE A 234 8.43 15.61 -6.37
C PHE A 234 7.34 15.96 -7.39
N ILE A 235 7.77 16.23 -8.61
CA ILE A 235 6.93 16.40 -9.78
C ILE A 235 7.19 15.22 -10.70
N PRO A 236 6.19 14.33 -10.90
CA PRO A 236 6.31 13.22 -11.83
C PRO A 236 6.47 13.69 -13.27
N LYS A 237 7.43 13.11 -14.02
CA LYS A 237 7.75 13.46 -15.42
C LYS A 237 7.31 12.41 -16.42
N ALA A 238 7.32 11.15 -16.00
CA ALA A 238 6.99 10.02 -16.85
C ALA A 238 6.43 8.87 -16.01
N THR A 239 5.58 8.06 -16.63
CA THR A 239 5.04 6.83 -16.00
C THR A 239 6.12 5.78 -15.81
N GLY A 240 6.05 5.02 -14.75
CA GLY A 240 7.01 3.96 -14.42
C GLY A 240 7.34 3.93 -12.94
N THR A 241 8.56 3.53 -12.59
CA THR A 241 8.98 3.42 -11.18
C THR A 241 10.29 4.16 -10.92
N SER A 242 10.42 4.70 -9.72
CA SER A 242 11.68 5.28 -9.21
C SER A 242 11.92 4.79 -7.79
N THR A 243 13.05 4.18 -7.54
CA THR A 243 13.51 3.93 -6.16
C THR A 243 13.98 5.25 -5.56
N ILE A 244 13.63 5.49 -4.30
CA ILE A 244 14.21 6.54 -3.47
C ILE A 244 15.21 5.87 -2.53
N GLU A 245 16.49 6.11 -2.76
CA GLU A 245 17.57 5.48 -2.02
C GLU A 245 18.17 6.46 -1.01
N ILE A 246 18.36 6.01 0.23
CA ILE A 246 19.07 6.77 1.26
C ILE A 246 20.54 6.29 1.27
N LEU A 247 21.46 7.23 1.13
CA LEU A 247 22.87 6.95 1.04
C LEU A 247 23.64 7.77 2.09
N ASN A 248 24.80 7.24 2.55
CA ASN A 248 25.75 7.95 3.37
C ASN A 248 25.14 8.62 4.62
N ALA A 249 24.20 7.94 5.27
CA ALA A 249 23.52 8.48 6.44
C ALA A 249 24.43 8.45 7.67
N GLU A 250 24.48 9.59 8.36
CA GLU A 250 25.28 9.80 9.58
C GLU A 250 24.45 10.60 10.59
N TYR A 251 24.40 10.11 11.83
CA TYR A 251 23.78 10.76 12.97
C TYR A 251 24.80 11.10 14.05
N SER A 252 24.60 12.23 14.73
CA SER A 252 25.43 12.62 15.88
C SER A 252 24.60 13.27 16.97
N ASN A 253 25.03 13.10 18.21
CA ASN A 253 24.47 13.75 19.39
C ASN A 253 25.27 15.03 19.78
N ILE A 254 24.87 15.69 20.88
CA ILE A 254 25.49 16.93 21.36
C ILE A 254 26.96 16.78 21.77
N THR A 255 27.38 15.59 22.15
CA THR A 255 28.78 15.31 22.58
C THR A 255 29.69 14.93 21.42
N PRO A 256 29.48 15.42 20.21
CA PRO A 256 29.77 14.96 18.87
C PRO A 256 30.20 13.47 18.78
N SER A 257 29.38 12.62 19.43
CA SER A 257 29.50 11.17 19.29
C SER A 257 28.54 10.70 18.19
N SER A 258 29.03 9.81 17.34
CA SER A 258 28.19 9.15 16.34
C SER A 258 27.08 8.35 17.01
N ILE A 259 25.85 8.53 16.54
CA ILE A 259 24.73 7.63 16.83
C ILE A 259 24.78 6.54 15.74
N PRO A 260 24.98 5.27 16.09
CA PRO A 260 25.00 4.20 15.08
C PRO A 260 23.62 4.09 14.42
N ILE A 261 23.59 4.01 13.10
CA ILE A 261 22.36 3.68 12.34
C ILE A 261 22.33 2.17 12.20
N LEU A 262 21.35 1.53 12.83
CA LEU A 262 21.21 0.07 12.88
C LEU A 262 20.37 -0.44 11.69
N GLY A 263 19.35 0.32 11.28
CA GLY A 263 18.48 -0.03 10.19
C GLY A 263 18.30 1.10 9.17
N SER A 264 18.04 0.73 7.93
CA SER A 264 17.63 1.68 6.89
C SER A 264 16.70 1.04 5.87
N ALA A 265 15.74 1.82 5.36
CA ALA A 265 14.87 1.37 4.30
C ALA A 265 14.69 2.39 3.19
N ASN A 266 14.82 1.90 1.96
CA ASN A 266 14.54 2.65 0.73
C ASN A 266 13.05 2.55 0.37
N GLY A 267 12.55 3.51 -0.40
CA GLY A 267 11.18 3.53 -0.89
C GLY A 267 11.07 3.29 -2.39
N LEU A 268 9.86 2.96 -2.82
CA LEU A 268 9.49 2.84 -4.22
C LEU A 268 8.39 3.86 -4.54
N VAL A 269 8.60 4.65 -5.59
CA VAL A 269 7.58 5.50 -6.19
C VAL A 269 7.08 4.83 -7.47
N VAL A 270 5.77 4.62 -7.54
CA VAL A 270 5.07 4.12 -8.75
C VAL A 270 4.34 5.30 -9.37
N ILE A 271 4.62 5.59 -10.63
CA ILE A 271 4.08 6.74 -11.35
C ILE A 271 3.14 6.23 -12.44
N GLN A 272 1.88 6.63 -12.37
CA GLN A 272 0.78 6.23 -13.26
C GLN A 272 0.37 7.34 -14.22
#